data_4941990f5efb2d918da496edba19e58d
#
_entry.id   4941990f5efb2d918da496edba19e58d
#
_cell.length_a   1.000
_cell.length_b   1.000
_cell.length_c   1.000
_cell.angle_alpha   90.00
_cell.angle_beta   90.00
_cell.angle_gamma   90.00
#
_symmetry.space_group_name_H-M   'P 1'
#
loop_
_entity.id
_entity.type
_entity.pdbx_description
1 polymer ?
#
loop_
_entity_poly.entity_id
_entity_poly.type
_entity_poly.pdbx_seq_one_letter_code
_entity_poly.pdbx_strand_id
1 'polypeptide(L)'
;MMNKQIKSILLKENFCCEDLEVFLSVDYKEVIKEIFNVLLESLKNGTHEEIDLVMSNIELFVETSDNIDYKIVNNAVREANYKLNGIKANIDDKVLKNIKFRLIALNRQINISREKVDNLNIFNFYHYLLFEERNINMVELLLKTENNILNKKDDYGNDLFTNVIDNYCSLEETNELIDYYYEVINLFFKYLEDKLIKSERQKYIDLLERSFCKNKNHVRKILKRFDEYYLIDVKDLEKKYHVTTKIHDKAIEELNDFVFDVSGRKKFNSNFITIDDEDALCLDDAISLVKNKDGSFCYYVAITDIPSLIPYGSYTFYDALKKEETIYLCDKNINLYHESIANNLCSLLPNSSKNVIIYKVFADPSFNINPESLEMHKGIITVRNRLSYKQVNKQENLDVETGKMLENIALLSYKLRSQNKAKEMYRFIENTINSNAIWHHSMYTDKSISANIIQESMLLVNHLAPKYFLDRGLIYTYRNHKFPTDNIVNSEVDRLLNLSKTNISENEIKKIFNMIRDNYLNAYYSIINEGHQGLNYDVYSHSTSPGRRACDGFNQYLTYEQLFKGTVSDKKHYILEATTKEVVEYINRKKKENDKFASEYNYLHGKQLIRKK
;
A
#
# COMPACT_ATOMS: atom_id res chain seq x y z
N MET A 1 -65.81 5.68 9.09
CA MET A 1 -66.45 7.00 9.02
C MET A 1 -65.42 8.09 9.34
N MET A 2 -64.73 7.98 10.43
CA MET A 2 -63.69 8.90 10.92
C MET A 2 -62.57 9.17 9.89
N ASN A 3 -61.99 8.14 9.28
CA ASN A 3 -60.96 8.29 8.24
C ASN A 3 -61.40 9.21 7.07
N LYS A 4 -62.64 9.05 6.54
CA LYS A 4 -63.17 9.91 5.47
C LYS A 4 -63.32 11.36 5.90
N GLN A 5 -63.67 11.62 7.14
CA GLN A 5 -63.82 12.96 7.67
C GLN A 5 -62.43 13.60 7.88
N ILE A 6 -61.50 12.88 8.47
CA ILE A 6 -60.11 13.34 8.62
C ILE A 6 -59.48 13.62 7.25
N LYS A 7 -59.68 12.72 6.27
CA LYS A 7 -59.21 12.95 4.90
C LYS A 7 -59.80 14.21 4.26
N SER A 8 -61.08 14.43 4.42
CA SER A 8 -61.75 15.65 3.92
C SER A 8 -61.23 16.93 4.55
N ILE A 9 -60.81 16.86 5.80
CA ILE A 9 -60.23 18.03 6.52
C ILE A 9 -58.78 18.26 6.04
N LEU A 10 -57.96 17.21 5.95
CA LEU A 10 -56.56 17.33 5.53
C LEU A 10 -56.39 17.69 4.05
N LEU A 11 -57.43 17.60 3.25
CA LEU A 11 -57.44 18.03 1.83
C LEU A 11 -57.98 19.47 1.64
N LYS A 12 -58.27 20.24 2.70
CA LYS A 12 -58.65 21.63 2.58
C LYS A 12 -57.46 22.53 2.33
N GLU A 13 -57.52 23.44 1.35
CA GLU A 13 -56.54 24.49 1.12
C GLU A 13 -56.43 25.48 2.28
N ASN A 14 -57.59 25.77 2.95
CA ASN A 14 -57.66 26.59 4.14
C ASN A 14 -57.84 25.71 5.38
N PHE A 15 -56.81 24.91 5.67
CA PHE A 15 -56.84 24.00 6.82
C PHE A 15 -56.79 24.80 8.14
N CYS A 16 -57.66 24.42 9.11
CA CYS A 16 -57.61 24.92 10.48
C CYS A 16 -57.44 23.71 11.43
N CYS A 17 -56.46 23.79 12.35
CA CYS A 17 -56.17 22.73 13.29
C CYS A 17 -57.37 22.42 14.23
N GLU A 18 -58.21 23.39 14.55
CA GLU A 18 -59.42 23.25 15.34
C GLU A 18 -60.39 22.23 14.73
N ASP A 19 -60.42 22.08 13.40
CA ASP A 19 -61.24 21.08 12.71
C ASP A 19 -60.84 19.62 13.08
N LEU A 20 -59.56 19.38 13.43
CA LEU A 20 -59.08 18.06 13.89
C LEU A 20 -59.12 17.93 15.41
N GLU A 21 -59.00 19.01 16.16
CA GLU A 21 -59.02 19.00 17.63
C GLU A 21 -60.34 18.45 18.21
N VAL A 22 -61.45 18.66 17.51
CA VAL A 22 -62.74 18.09 17.87
C VAL A 22 -62.70 16.55 17.97
N PHE A 23 -61.88 15.89 17.15
CA PHE A 23 -61.72 14.44 17.18
C PHE A 23 -60.75 13.96 18.26
N LEU A 24 -59.80 14.78 18.66
CA LEU A 24 -58.81 14.46 19.69
C LEU A 24 -59.45 14.23 21.08
N SER A 25 -60.59 14.87 21.34
CA SER A 25 -61.34 14.70 22.59
C SER A 25 -61.99 13.31 22.73
N VAL A 26 -62.12 12.56 21.64
CA VAL A 26 -62.79 11.24 21.62
C VAL A 26 -61.80 10.11 21.82
N ASP A 27 -60.77 10.04 20.99
CA ASP A 27 -59.65 9.08 21.12
C ASP A 27 -58.39 9.64 20.44
N TYR A 28 -57.56 10.30 21.21
CA TYR A 28 -56.36 11.00 20.72
C TYR A 28 -55.44 10.06 19.93
N LYS A 29 -55.19 8.85 20.46
CA LYS A 29 -54.24 7.92 19.84
C LYS A 29 -54.74 7.39 18.50
N GLU A 30 -56.02 7.09 18.39
CA GLU A 30 -56.65 6.59 17.17
C GLU A 30 -56.72 7.71 16.11
N VAL A 31 -57.00 8.95 16.50
CA VAL A 31 -57.04 10.10 15.59
C VAL A 31 -55.65 10.38 14.99
N ILE A 32 -54.62 10.41 15.80
CA ILE A 32 -53.24 10.60 15.31
C ILE A 32 -52.86 9.48 14.33
N LYS A 33 -53.20 8.23 14.65
CA LYS A 33 -52.97 7.09 13.76
C LYS A 33 -53.70 7.24 12.42
N GLU A 34 -54.96 7.65 12.46
CA GLU A 34 -55.77 7.87 11.25
C GLU A 34 -55.26 9.05 10.41
N ILE A 35 -54.76 10.11 11.00
CA ILE A 35 -54.09 11.21 10.29
C ILE A 35 -52.92 10.68 9.42
N PHE A 36 -52.04 9.88 9.97
CA PHE A 36 -50.93 9.28 9.21
C PHE A 36 -51.38 8.18 8.25
N ASN A 37 -52.48 7.46 8.51
CA ASN A 37 -53.09 6.53 7.54
C ASN A 37 -53.62 7.26 6.32
N VAL A 38 -54.19 8.46 6.46
CA VAL A 38 -54.62 9.31 5.34
C VAL A 38 -53.42 9.70 4.45
N LEU A 39 -52.30 10.08 5.06
CA LEU A 39 -51.08 10.32 4.29
C LEU A 39 -50.63 9.09 3.49
N LEU A 40 -50.65 7.90 4.11
CA LEU A 40 -50.26 6.66 3.45
C LEU A 40 -51.23 6.26 2.32
N GLU A 41 -52.52 6.55 2.45
CA GLU A 41 -53.53 6.37 1.42
C GLU A 41 -53.30 7.35 0.24
N SER A 42 -53.03 8.63 0.54
CA SER A 42 -52.75 9.65 -0.45
C SER A 42 -51.47 9.33 -1.24
N LEU A 43 -50.48 8.79 -0.58
CA LEU A 43 -49.22 8.30 -1.23
C LEU A 43 -49.47 7.11 -2.17
N LYS A 44 -50.52 6.30 -1.96
CA LYS A 44 -50.84 5.19 -2.86
C LYS A 44 -51.66 5.61 -4.06
N ASN A 45 -52.61 6.53 -3.88
CA ASN A 45 -53.68 6.78 -4.83
C ASN A 45 -53.90 8.26 -5.16
N GLY A 46 -53.18 9.18 -4.51
CA GLY A 46 -53.35 10.64 -4.68
C GLY A 46 -52.44 11.25 -5.77
N THR A 47 -52.74 12.48 -6.15
CA THR A 47 -51.87 13.31 -6.97
C THR A 47 -50.73 13.89 -6.12
N HIS A 48 -49.70 14.47 -6.77
CA HIS A 48 -48.59 15.13 -6.08
C HIS A 48 -49.10 16.33 -5.23
N GLU A 49 -50.06 17.06 -5.73
CA GLU A 49 -50.67 18.21 -5.05
C GLU A 49 -51.46 17.77 -3.80
N GLU A 50 -52.24 16.71 -3.88
CA GLU A 50 -52.93 16.13 -2.75
C GLU A 50 -52.00 15.64 -1.66
N ILE A 51 -50.92 14.94 -2.03
CA ILE A 51 -49.92 14.41 -1.10
C ILE A 51 -49.23 15.55 -0.35
N ASP A 52 -48.80 16.58 -1.10
CA ASP A 52 -48.12 17.76 -0.54
C ASP A 52 -49.05 18.54 0.39
N LEU A 53 -50.30 18.72 0.00
CA LEU A 53 -51.30 19.41 0.81
C LEU A 53 -51.61 18.65 2.13
N VAL A 54 -51.81 17.34 2.05
CA VAL A 54 -52.00 16.49 3.24
C VAL A 54 -50.82 16.59 4.19
N MET A 55 -49.60 16.49 3.64
CA MET A 55 -48.40 16.55 4.47
C MET A 55 -48.24 17.95 5.12
N SER A 56 -48.45 19.04 4.37
CA SER A 56 -48.38 20.39 4.89
C SER A 56 -49.41 20.66 6.01
N ASN A 57 -50.64 20.13 5.87
CA ASN A 57 -51.66 20.26 6.88
C ASN A 57 -51.39 19.40 8.12
N ILE A 58 -50.72 18.25 7.98
CA ILE A 58 -50.19 17.47 9.09
C ILE A 58 -49.11 18.23 9.85
N GLU A 59 -48.18 18.86 9.13
CA GLU A 59 -47.12 19.68 9.74
C GLU A 59 -47.72 20.84 10.52
N LEU A 60 -48.65 21.59 9.92
CA LEU A 60 -49.31 22.72 10.56
C LEU A 60 -50.07 22.29 11.80
N PHE A 61 -50.80 21.15 11.74
CA PHE A 61 -51.48 20.56 12.89
C PHE A 61 -50.54 20.22 14.04
N VAL A 62 -49.39 19.58 13.75
CA VAL A 62 -48.43 19.20 14.79
C VAL A 62 -47.72 20.46 15.38
N GLU A 63 -47.52 21.50 14.60
CA GLU A 63 -46.87 22.73 15.04
C GLU A 63 -47.79 23.66 15.86
N THR A 64 -49.08 23.68 15.58
CA THR A 64 -50.00 24.67 16.14
C THR A 64 -50.94 24.13 17.22
N SER A 65 -51.00 22.81 17.42
CA SER A 65 -51.89 22.20 18.40
C SER A 65 -51.30 22.23 19.81
N ASP A 66 -51.93 22.89 20.75
CA ASP A 66 -51.42 23.14 22.12
C ASP A 66 -51.37 21.86 23.01
N ASN A 67 -52.06 20.78 22.62
CA ASN A 67 -52.22 19.58 23.43
C ASN A 67 -51.62 18.32 22.79
N ILE A 68 -50.55 18.40 22.04
CA ILE A 68 -49.95 17.25 21.35
C ILE A 68 -49.11 16.38 22.30
N ASP A 69 -49.48 15.11 22.42
CA ASP A 69 -48.58 14.08 22.98
C ASP A 69 -47.57 13.63 21.91
N TYR A 70 -46.41 14.27 21.88
CA TYR A 70 -45.34 13.97 20.94
C TYR A 70 -44.87 12.50 20.97
N LYS A 71 -45.09 11.78 22.07
CA LYS A 71 -44.75 10.36 22.15
C LYS A 71 -45.67 9.52 21.24
N ILE A 72 -46.93 9.91 21.17
CA ILE A 72 -47.94 9.25 20.31
C ILE A 72 -47.67 9.63 18.84
N VAL A 73 -47.42 10.91 18.55
CA VAL A 73 -47.06 11.38 17.20
C VAL A 73 -45.82 10.68 16.72
N ASN A 74 -44.78 10.63 17.52
CA ASN A 74 -43.51 9.98 17.16
C ASN A 74 -43.70 8.47 16.86
N ASN A 75 -44.57 7.78 17.56
CA ASN A 75 -44.87 6.38 17.26
C ASN A 75 -45.65 6.23 15.93
N ALA A 76 -46.61 7.11 15.66
CA ALA A 76 -47.36 7.13 14.41
C ALA A 76 -46.46 7.47 13.20
N VAL A 77 -45.56 8.44 13.35
CA VAL A 77 -44.56 8.78 12.32
C VAL A 77 -43.61 7.61 12.04
N ARG A 78 -43.13 6.90 13.07
CA ARG A 78 -42.30 5.69 12.91
C ARG A 78 -43.05 4.59 12.15
N GLU A 79 -44.31 4.37 12.49
CA GLU A 79 -45.14 3.38 11.81
C GLU A 79 -45.39 3.77 10.35
N ALA A 80 -45.67 5.04 10.08
CA ALA A 80 -45.81 5.58 8.72
C ALA A 80 -44.52 5.41 7.91
N ASN A 81 -43.36 5.78 8.45
CA ASN A 81 -42.05 5.59 7.79
C ASN A 81 -41.73 4.13 7.50
N TYR A 82 -42.05 3.22 8.43
CA TYR A 82 -41.90 1.79 8.21
C TYR A 82 -42.77 1.29 7.04
N LYS A 83 -44.03 1.70 7.00
CA LYS A 83 -44.98 1.34 5.93
C LYS A 83 -44.58 1.93 4.58
N LEU A 84 -44.00 3.12 4.57
CA LEU A 84 -43.48 3.76 3.33
C LEU A 84 -42.44 2.93 2.60
N ASN A 85 -41.61 2.20 3.32
CA ASN A 85 -40.57 1.33 2.72
C ASN A 85 -41.16 0.12 1.96
N GLY A 86 -42.40 -0.24 2.24
CA GLY A 86 -43.13 -1.33 1.57
C GLY A 86 -44.06 -0.89 0.44
N ILE A 87 -44.25 0.40 0.21
CA ILE A 87 -45.15 0.90 -0.83
C ILE A 87 -44.42 0.89 -2.18
N LYS A 88 -44.84 -0.01 -3.07
CA LYS A 88 -44.54 0.09 -4.52
C LYS A 88 -45.40 1.22 -5.08
N ALA A 89 -44.85 2.43 -5.10
CA ALA A 89 -45.61 3.61 -5.50
C ALA A 89 -45.46 3.88 -7.01
N ASN A 90 -46.55 4.24 -7.64
CA ASN A 90 -46.56 4.95 -8.94
C ASN A 90 -46.12 6.42 -8.80
N ILE A 91 -45.38 6.76 -7.76
CA ILE A 91 -45.01 8.12 -7.38
C ILE A 91 -43.53 8.31 -7.71
N ASP A 92 -43.19 9.51 -8.19
CA ASP A 92 -41.81 9.94 -8.40
C ASP A 92 -41.00 9.73 -7.11
N ASP A 93 -39.86 9.08 -7.26
CA ASP A 93 -38.91 8.79 -6.18
C ASP A 93 -38.51 10.06 -5.39
N LYS A 94 -38.55 11.24 -6.06
CA LYS A 94 -38.28 12.56 -5.46
C LYS A 94 -39.37 12.99 -4.47
N VAL A 95 -40.64 12.76 -4.78
CA VAL A 95 -41.77 13.09 -3.89
C VAL A 95 -41.77 12.16 -2.67
N LEU A 96 -41.57 10.87 -2.90
CA LEU A 96 -41.48 9.90 -1.79
C LEU A 96 -40.35 10.25 -0.81
N LYS A 97 -39.21 10.71 -1.35
CA LYS A 97 -38.08 11.17 -0.53
C LYS A 97 -38.38 12.44 0.25
N ASN A 98 -39.03 13.42 -0.39
CA ASN A 98 -39.45 14.65 0.28
C ASN A 98 -40.37 14.34 1.47
N ILE A 99 -41.39 13.51 1.29
CA ILE A 99 -42.32 13.13 2.37
C ILE A 99 -41.58 12.38 3.51
N LYS A 100 -40.64 11.51 3.19
CA LYS A 100 -39.82 10.86 4.23
C LYS A 100 -39.04 11.88 5.07
N PHE A 101 -38.47 12.91 4.43
CA PHE A 101 -37.76 13.95 5.14
C PHE A 101 -38.67 14.77 6.05
N ARG A 102 -39.81 15.16 5.54
CA ARG A 102 -40.80 15.94 6.32
C ARG A 102 -41.33 15.15 7.50
N LEU A 103 -41.59 13.85 7.33
CA LEU A 103 -41.97 12.95 8.44
C LEU A 103 -40.85 12.79 9.50
N ILE A 104 -39.58 12.76 9.06
CA ILE A 104 -38.45 12.73 9.97
C ILE A 104 -38.33 14.06 10.74
N ALA A 105 -38.54 15.18 10.09
CA ALA A 105 -38.58 16.49 10.74
C ALA A 105 -39.70 16.59 11.77
N LEU A 106 -40.91 16.16 11.42
CA LEU A 106 -42.07 16.09 12.34
C LEU A 106 -41.84 15.25 13.58
N ASN A 107 -41.15 14.12 13.42
CA ASN A 107 -40.84 13.23 14.55
C ASN A 107 -40.02 13.94 15.66
N ARG A 108 -39.55 15.15 15.41
CA ARG A 108 -38.56 15.81 16.26
C ARG A 108 -38.79 17.28 16.56
N GLN A 109 -39.89 17.85 16.18
CA GLN A 109 -40.12 19.27 16.34
C GLN A 109 -39.01 20.14 15.69
N ILE A 110 -38.34 19.59 14.65
CA ILE A 110 -37.37 20.39 13.92
C ILE A 110 -38.14 21.30 13.01
N ASN A 111 -38.10 22.60 13.31
CA ASN A 111 -38.61 23.65 12.45
C ASN A 111 -37.73 23.81 11.19
N ILE A 112 -37.79 22.83 10.31
CA ILE A 112 -37.17 22.94 9.00
C ILE A 112 -38.21 23.55 8.08
N SER A 113 -38.02 24.82 7.69
CA SER A 113 -38.89 25.43 6.72
C SER A 113 -38.95 24.63 5.44
N ARG A 114 -40.14 24.53 4.82
CA ARG A 114 -40.37 23.83 3.54
C ARG A 114 -39.33 24.21 2.48
N GLU A 115 -38.95 25.48 2.41
CA GLU A 115 -37.93 26.01 1.51
C GLU A 115 -36.54 25.43 1.72
N LYS A 116 -36.17 25.08 2.96
CA LYS A 116 -34.89 24.38 3.27
C LYS A 116 -34.89 22.93 2.85
N VAL A 117 -36.00 22.21 3.01
CA VAL A 117 -36.11 20.79 2.61
C VAL A 117 -36.10 20.62 1.12
N ASP A 118 -36.77 21.52 0.39
CA ASP A 118 -36.83 21.46 -1.09
C ASP A 118 -35.52 21.81 -1.77
N ASN A 119 -34.67 22.62 -1.13
CA ASN A 119 -33.34 23.00 -1.63
C ASN A 119 -32.18 22.11 -1.15
N LEU A 120 -32.39 21.25 -0.15
CA LEU A 120 -31.37 20.33 0.32
C LEU A 120 -31.36 19.05 -0.53
N ASN A 121 -30.21 18.72 -1.13
CA ASN A 121 -30.05 17.37 -1.61
C ASN A 121 -30.06 16.39 -0.42
N ILE A 122 -30.36 15.14 -0.67
CA ILE A 122 -30.49 14.10 0.36
C ILE A 122 -29.23 13.99 1.24
N PHE A 123 -28.05 14.13 0.63
CA PHE A 123 -26.78 14.06 1.33
C PHE A 123 -26.63 15.23 2.32
N ASN A 124 -26.93 16.44 1.91
CA ASN A 124 -26.86 17.64 2.75
C ASN A 124 -27.82 17.59 3.92
N PHE A 125 -29.02 17.02 3.74
CA PHE A 125 -29.96 16.81 4.82
C PHE A 125 -29.44 15.82 5.87
N TYR A 126 -28.87 14.69 5.45
CA TYR A 126 -28.28 13.73 6.37
C TYR A 126 -27.03 14.27 7.06
N HIS A 127 -26.24 15.03 6.33
CA HIS A 127 -25.10 15.75 6.88
C HIS A 127 -25.54 16.73 7.99
N TYR A 128 -26.58 17.52 7.73
CA TYR A 128 -27.16 18.42 8.73
C TYR A 128 -27.59 17.68 10.01
N LEU A 129 -28.31 16.55 9.89
CA LEU A 129 -28.75 15.76 11.03
C LEU A 129 -27.59 15.18 11.84
N LEU A 130 -26.51 14.77 11.19
CA LEU A 130 -25.35 14.14 11.83
C LEU A 130 -24.42 15.16 12.49
N PHE A 131 -24.20 16.31 11.85
CA PHE A 131 -23.13 17.23 12.24
C PHE A 131 -23.62 18.51 12.92
N GLU A 132 -24.84 18.93 12.65
CA GLU A 132 -25.41 20.15 13.24
C GLU A 132 -26.45 19.86 14.32
N GLU A 133 -27.48 19.08 14.03
CA GLU A 133 -28.51 18.67 15.01
C GLU A 133 -27.99 17.71 16.07
N ARG A 134 -27.07 16.81 15.67
CA ARG A 134 -26.35 15.88 16.58
C ARG A 134 -27.25 15.05 17.47
N ASN A 135 -28.35 14.54 16.93
CA ASN A 135 -29.32 13.81 17.68
C ASN A 135 -29.25 12.30 17.42
N ILE A 136 -28.72 11.57 18.39
CA ILE A 136 -28.43 10.13 18.29
C ILE A 136 -29.63 9.26 17.89
N ASN A 137 -30.82 9.57 18.41
CA ASN A 137 -32.01 8.80 18.05
C ASN A 137 -32.45 9.02 16.60
N MET A 138 -32.11 10.19 15.98
CA MET A 138 -32.34 10.48 14.55
C MET A 138 -31.40 9.69 13.69
N VAL A 139 -30.16 9.62 14.10
CA VAL A 139 -29.16 8.80 13.42
C VAL A 139 -29.61 7.34 13.43
N GLU A 140 -30.10 6.86 14.58
CA GLU A 140 -30.59 5.49 14.68
C GLU A 140 -31.82 5.25 13.79
N LEU A 141 -32.76 6.20 13.75
CA LEU A 141 -33.93 6.11 12.85
C LEU A 141 -33.52 6.13 11.39
N LEU A 142 -32.60 7.02 11.02
CA LEU A 142 -32.06 7.14 9.69
C LEU A 142 -31.44 5.82 9.22
N LEU A 143 -30.57 5.20 10.04
CA LEU A 143 -29.91 3.94 9.73
C LEU A 143 -30.89 2.76 9.63
N LYS A 144 -32.02 2.80 10.37
CA LYS A 144 -33.10 1.80 10.27
C LYS A 144 -33.93 1.92 9.01
N THR A 145 -34.14 3.14 8.51
CA THR A 145 -35.07 3.42 7.41
C THR A 145 -34.40 3.52 6.05
N GLU A 146 -33.12 3.94 5.99
CA GLU A 146 -32.39 4.16 4.75
C GLU A 146 -31.39 3.03 4.46
N ASN A 147 -31.75 2.15 3.52
CA ASN A 147 -30.91 1.01 3.15
C ASN A 147 -29.67 1.41 2.32
N ASN A 148 -29.68 2.56 1.65
CA ASN A 148 -28.65 2.99 0.70
C ASN A 148 -27.88 4.24 1.15
N ILE A 149 -27.80 4.48 2.46
CA ILE A 149 -27.17 5.68 3.00
C ILE A 149 -25.68 5.83 2.60
N LEU A 150 -24.97 4.71 2.46
CA LEU A 150 -23.56 4.69 2.07
C LEU A 150 -23.31 4.90 0.57
N ASN A 151 -24.35 4.76 -0.25
CA ASN A 151 -24.24 4.98 -1.70
C ASN A 151 -24.26 6.47 -2.07
N LYS A 152 -24.61 7.34 -1.11
CA LYS A 152 -24.66 8.77 -1.31
C LYS A 152 -23.34 9.39 -0.91
N LYS A 153 -22.81 10.23 -1.78
CA LYS A 153 -21.47 10.80 -1.62
C LYS A 153 -21.53 12.32 -1.71
N ASP A 154 -20.58 12.95 -1.01
CA ASP A 154 -20.33 14.37 -1.13
C ASP A 154 -19.57 14.71 -2.43
N ASP A 155 -19.29 16.00 -2.64
CA ASP A 155 -18.56 16.51 -3.80
C ASP A 155 -17.10 15.99 -3.87
N TYR A 156 -16.58 15.44 -2.77
CA TYR A 156 -15.25 14.83 -2.68
C TYR A 156 -15.27 13.31 -2.85
N GLY A 157 -16.45 12.72 -3.05
CA GLY A 157 -16.64 11.27 -3.22
C GLY A 157 -16.70 10.47 -1.91
N ASN A 158 -16.75 11.14 -0.74
CA ASN A 158 -16.88 10.49 0.56
C ASN A 158 -18.36 10.20 0.87
N ASP A 159 -18.63 9.02 1.44
CA ASP A 159 -19.93 8.72 2.02
C ASP A 159 -20.07 9.30 3.44
N LEU A 160 -21.30 9.35 3.95
CA LEU A 160 -21.60 9.92 5.26
C LEU A 160 -20.84 9.25 6.41
N PHE A 161 -20.63 7.94 6.35
CA PHE A 161 -19.89 7.26 7.41
C PHE A 161 -18.40 7.59 7.39
N THR A 162 -17.81 7.76 6.20
CA THR A 162 -16.46 8.30 6.05
C THR A 162 -16.33 9.66 6.72
N ASN A 163 -17.27 10.58 6.46
CA ASN A 163 -17.26 11.91 7.07
C ASN A 163 -17.42 11.87 8.60
N VAL A 164 -18.25 10.98 9.13
CA VAL A 164 -18.39 10.77 10.58
C VAL A 164 -17.06 10.32 11.21
N ILE A 165 -16.39 9.35 10.59
CA ILE A 165 -15.11 8.85 11.08
C ILE A 165 -14.00 9.91 11.00
N ASP A 166 -13.94 10.66 9.90
CA ASP A 166 -12.93 11.72 9.73
C ASP A 166 -13.12 12.85 10.75
N ASN A 167 -14.37 13.26 11.02
CA ASN A 167 -14.66 14.21 12.09
C ASN A 167 -14.27 13.67 13.47
N TYR A 168 -14.66 12.46 13.80
CA TYR A 168 -14.28 11.80 15.05
C TYR A 168 -12.78 11.74 15.25
N CYS A 169 -12.03 11.32 14.24
CA CYS A 169 -10.57 11.19 14.30
C CYS A 169 -9.86 12.56 14.45
N SER A 170 -10.47 13.65 14.03
CA SER A 170 -9.91 15.01 14.12
C SER A 170 -10.08 15.65 15.49
N LEU A 171 -11.01 15.17 16.33
CA LEU A 171 -11.30 15.72 17.64
C LEU A 171 -10.22 15.38 18.68
N GLU A 172 -9.94 16.31 19.60
CA GLU A 172 -9.13 16.04 20.79
C GLU A 172 -9.91 15.18 21.80
N GLU A 173 -9.20 14.37 22.63
CA GLU A 173 -9.81 13.47 23.62
C GLU A 173 -10.72 14.19 24.65
N THR A 174 -10.52 15.48 24.86
CA THR A 174 -11.28 16.31 25.78
C THR A 174 -12.51 16.99 25.16
N ASN A 175 -12.80 16.73 23.89
CA ASN A 175 -13.89 17.41 23.20
C ASN A 175 -15.24 16.78 23.59
N GLU A 176 -16.21 17.62 23.94
CA GLU A 176 -17.56 17.21 24.35
C GLU A 176 -18.32 16.39 23.30
N LEU A 177 -17.92 16.47 22.04
CA LEU A 177 -18.55 15.73 20.93
C LEU A 177 -18.01 14.31 20.74
N ILE A 178 -16.98 13.91 21.46
CA ILE A 178 -16.35 12.58 21.32
C ILE A 178 -17.36 11.46 21.59
N ASP A 179 -18.10 11.56 22.69
CA ASP A 179 -19.07 10.53 23.07
C ASP A 179 -20.21 10.44 22.04
N TYR A 180 -20.65 11.57 21.52
CA TYR A 180 -21.64 11.59 20.45
C TYR A 180 -21.17 10.84 19.19
N TYR A 181 -20.00 11.19 18.65
CA TYR A 181 -19.48 10.52 17.45
C TYR A 181 -19.12 9.07 17.71
N TYR A 182 -18.66 8.73 18.92
CA TYR A 182 -18.45 7.34 19.32
C TYR A 182 -19.72 6.52 19.25
N GLU A 183 -20.86 7.04 19.77
CA GLU A 183 -22.16 6.39 19.69
C GLU A 183 -22.66 6.29 18.23
N VAL A 184 -22.49 7.35 17.45
CA VAL A 184 -22.86 7.36 16.01
C VAL A 184 -22.10 6.27 15.26
N ILE A 185 -20.79 6.15 15.46
CA ILE A 185 -19.97 5.10 14.82
C ILE A 185 -20.46 3.71 15.22
N ASN A 186 -20.78 3.49 16.50
CA ASN A 186 -21.32 2.21 16.96
C ASN A 186 -22.69 1.89 16.32
N LEU A 187 -23.55 2.89 16.13
CA LEU A 187 -24.82 2.73 15.43
C LEU A 187 -24.63 2.36 13.95
N PHE A 188 -23.71 3.02 13.25
CA PHE A 188 -23.39 2.68 11.86
C PHE A 188 -22.95 1.21 11.74
N PHE A 189 -22.02 0.76 12.57
CA PHE A 189 -21.62 -0.63 12.56
C PHE A 189 -22.77 -1.59 12.95
N LYS A 190 -23.59 -1.23 13.95
CA LYS A 190 -24.74 -2.06 14.38
C LYS A 190 -25.75 -2.29 13.25
N TYR A 191 -26.10 -1.25 12.50
CA TYR A 191 -27.18 -1.31 11.49
C TYR A 191 -26.70 -1.64 10.08
N LEU A 192 -25.40 -1.46 9.80
CA LEU A 192 -24.83 -1.71 8.48
C LEU A 192 -23.95 -2.96 8.45
N GLU A 193 -23.63 -3.56 9.59
CA GLU A 193 -22.71 -4.69 9.69
C GLU A 193 -23.13 -5.87 8.78
N ASP A 194 -24.40 -6.22 8.76
CA ASP A 194 -24.94 -7.30 7.92
C ASP A 194 -25.11 -6.90 6.45
N LYS A 195 -25.09 -5.61 6.15
CA LYS A 195 -25.27 -5.05 4.80
C LYS A 195 -23.97 -4.75 4.08
N LEU A 196 -22.88 -4.55 4.83
CA LEU A 196 -21.57 -4.25 4.29
C LEU A 196 -20.86 -5.53 3.84
N ILE A 197 -20.38 -5.54 2.61
CA ILE A 197 -19.43 -6.57 2.20
C ILE A 197 -18.10 -6.39 2.95
N LYS A 198 -17.33 -7.47 3.07
CA LYS A 198 -16.08 -7.50 3.85
C LYS A 198 -15.11 -6.36 3.48
N SER A 199 -15.00 -6.04 2.19
CA SER A 199 -14.11 -4.97 1.71
C SER A 199 -14.57 -3.56 2.10
N GLU A 200 -15.88 -3.31 2.13
CA GLU A 200 -16.44 -2.01 2.55
C GLU A 200 -16.28 -1.81 4.05
N ARG A 201 -16.58 -2.85 4.83
CA ARG A 201 -16.35 -2.85 6.28
C ARG A 201 -14.89 -2.57 6.61
N GLN A 202 -13.97 -3.21 5.88
CA GLN A 202 -12.54 -3.02 6.06
C GLN A 202 -12.12 -1.56 5.80
N LYS A 203 -12.69 -0.90 4.80
CA LYS A 203 -12.46 0.52 4.52
C LYS A 203 -12.70 1.41 5.75
N TYR A 204 -13.82 1.23 6.44
CA TYR A 204 -14.15 2.05 7.62
C TYR A 204 -13.29 1.72 8.84
N ILE A 205 -12.92 0.47 9.00
CA ILE A 205 -11.98 0.04 10.02
C ILE A 205 -10.62 0.70 9.78
N ASP A 206 -10.15 0.72 8.53
CA ASP A 206 -8.88 1.34 8.14
C ASP A 206 -8.87 2.85 8.37
N LEU A 207 -10.02 3.52 8.19
CA LEU A 207 -10.17 4.94 8.51
C LEU A 207 -10.00 5.20 10.01
N LEU A 208 -10.63 4.38 10.87
CA LEU A 208 -10.51 4.49 12.33
C LEU A 208 -9.09 4.24 12.85
N GLU A 209 -8.34 3.37 12.17
CA GLU A 209 -6.98 2.97 12.59
C GLU A 209 -5.88 3.91 12.06
N ARG A 210 -6.22 4.94 11.28
CA ARG A 210 -5.21 5.89 10.79
C ARG A 210 -4.43 6.51 11.95
N SER A 211 -3.14 6.72 11.74
CA SER A 211 -2.21 7.20 12.75
C SER A 211 -2.55 8.59 13.32
N PHE A 212 -3.34 9.37 12.58
CA PHE A 212 -3.78 10.70 13.00
C PHE A 212 -5.02 10.70 13.90
N CYS A 213 -5.70 9.56 14.10
CA CYS A 213 -6.80 9.50 15.05
C CYS A 213 -6.30 9.71 16.48
N LYS A 214 -6.73 10.81 17.10
CA LYS A 214 -6.32 11.21 18.45
C LYS A 214 -6.99 10.39 19.55
N ASN A 215 -8.15 9.80 19.26
CA ASN A 215 -9.00 9.07 20.22
C ASN A 215 -8.68 7.57 20.29
N LYS A 216 -7.41 7.21 20.46
CA LYS A 216 -6.92 5.83 20.39
C LYS A 216 -7.63 4.85 21.34
N ASN A 217 -8.01 5.29 22.55
CA ASN A 217 -8.65 4.43 23.53
C ASN A 217 -10.09 4.05 23.14
N HIS A 218 -10.86 4.98 22.59
CA HIS A 218 -12.21 4.72 22.08
C HIS A 218 -12.17 3.89 20.80
N VAL A 219 -11.26 4.20 19.87
CA VAL A 219 -11.04 3.39 18.67
C VAL A 219 -10.75 1.94 19.03
N ARG A 220 -9.91 1.67 20.03
CA ARG A 220 -9.66 0.30 20.51
C ARG A 220 -10.92 -0.41 20.99
N LYS A 221 -11.85 0.30 21.68
CA LYS A 221 -13.13 -0.27 22.13
C LYS A 221 -14.04 -0.65 20.95
N ILE A 222 -14.10 0.21 19.93
CA ILE A 222 -14.85 -0.06 18.69
C ILE A 222 -14.26 -1.30 17.99
N LEU A 223 -12.95 -1.32 17.83
CA LEU A 223 -12.23 -2.34 17.06
C LEU A 223 -12.19 -3.71 17.73
N LYS A 224 -12.31 -3.78 19.08
CA LYS A 224 -12.43 -5.05 19.82
C LYS A 224 -13.59 -5.93 19.32
N ARG A 225 -14.62 -5.33 18.75
CA ARG A 225 -15.78 -6.07 18.19
C ARG A 225 -15.41 -6.83 16.92
N PHE A 226 -14.27 -6.49 16.31
CA PHE A 226 -13.82 -7.04 15.04
C PHE A 226 -12.55 -7.89 15.19
N ASP A 227 -12.16 -8.29 16.41
CA ASP A 227 -10.94 -9.04 16.68
C ASP A 227 -10.82 -10.34 15.89
N GLU A 228 -11.94 -11.02 15.61
CA GLU A 228 -11.96 -12.25 14.82
C GLU A 228 -11.61 -12.04 13.34
N TYR A 229 -11.75 -10.80 12.81
CA TYR A 229 -11.45 -10.47 11.42
C TYR A 229 -9.95 -10.28 11.13
N TYR A 230 -9.10 -10.25 12.17
CA TYR A 230 -7.67 -9.94 12.06
C TYR A 230 -6.75 -11.12 12.36
N LEU A 231 -7.30 -12.31 12.49
CA LEU A 231 -6.48 -13.52 12.49
C LEU A 231 -5.87 -13.66 11.11
N ILE A 232 -4.55 -13.47 11.05
CA ILE A 232 -3.80 -13.71 9.81
C ILE A 232 -3.82 -15.21 9.58
N ASP A 233 -4.64 -15.69 8.66
CA ASP A 233 -4.42 -17.01 8.08
C ASP A 233 -3.42 -16.85 6.94
N VAL A 234 -2.16 -17.20 7.22
CA VAL A 234 -1.07 -17.15 6.23
C VAL A 234 -1.42 -17.99 5.00
N LYS A 235 -2.11 -19.13 5.20
CA LYS A 235 -2.53 -20.01 4.09
C LYS A 235 -3.57 -19.35 3.18
N ASP A 236 -4.47 -18.55 3.73
CA ASP A 236 -5.44 -17.80 2.93
C ASP A 236 -4.77 -16.69 2.14
N LEU A 237 -3.78 -16.01 2.73
CA LEU A 237 -2.97 -15.03 2.02
C LEU A 237 -2.11 -15.69 0.93
N GLU A 238 -1.49 -16.85 1.21
CA GLU A 238 -0.75 -17.64 0.22
C GLU A 238 -1.63 -17.98 -0.99
N LYS A 239 -2.86 -18.46 -0.75
CA LYS A 239 -3.83 -18.77 -1.82
C LYS A 239 -4.26 -17.53 -2.58
N LYS A 240 -4.60 -16.45 -1.85
CA LYS A 240 -5.09 -15.19 -2.43
C LYS A 240 -4.08 -14.56 -3.39
N TYR A 241 -2.80 -14.61 -3.05
CA TYR A 241 -1.72 -13.98 -3.80
C TYR A 241 -0.84 -14.99 -4.56
N HIS A 242 -1.17 -16.28 -4.54
CA HIS A 242 -0.39 -17.35 -5.17
C HIS A 242 1.07 -17.37 -4.71
N VAL A 243 1.32 -17.05 -3.44
CA VAL A 243 2.66 -17.03 -2.83
C VAL A 243 2.93 -18.35 -2.11
N THR A 244 4.17 -18.80 -2.14
CA THR A 244 4.64 -20.00 -1.41
C THR A 244 5.63 -19.57 -0.35
N THR A 245 5.28 -19.76 0.93
CA THR A 245 6.15 -19.36 2.05
C THR A 245 7.12 -20.48 2.49
N LYS A 246 6.85 -21.73 2.13
CA LYS A 246 7.66 -22.89 2.50
C LYS A 246 8.65 -23.26 1.40
N ILE A 247 9.78 -23.84 1.79
CA ILE A 247 10.70 -24.50 0.87
C ILE A 247 10.06 -25.83 0.43
N HIS A 248 10.17 -26.17 -0.85
CA HIS A 248 9.65 -27.42 -1.40
C HIS A 248 10.41 -28.63 -0.83
N ASP A 249 9.70 -29.70 -0.45
CA ASP A 249 10.30 -30.89 0.21
C ASP A 249 11.44 -31.48 -0.60
N LYS A 250 11.29 -31.62 -1.93
CA LYS A 250 12.36 -32.10 -2.81
C LYS A 250 13.57 -31.18 -2.87
N ALA A 251 13.39 -29.87 -2.71
CA ALA A 251 14.49 -28.92 -2.60
C ALA A 251 15.24 -29.08 -1.27
N ILE A 252 14.56 -29.52 -0.21
CA ILE A 252 15.18 -29.87 1.06
C ILE A 252 15.99 -31.19 0.92
N GLU A 253 15.45 -32.17 0.23
CA GLU A 253 16.13 -33.44 -0.03
C GLU A 253 17.45 -33.22 -0.80
N GLU A 254 17.47 -32.35 -1.81
CA GLU A 254 18.65 -32.01 -2.61
C GLU A 254 19.81 -31.43 -1.78
N LEU A 255 19.55 -30.85 -0.59
CA LEU A 255 20.60 -30.25 0.24
C LEU A 255 21.72 -31.25 0.62
N ASN A 256 21.39 -32.53 0.74
CA ASN A 256 22.34 -33.57 1.10
C ASN A 256 23.28 -33.93 -0.05
N ASP A 257 22.87 -33.67 -1.29
CA ASP A 257 23.58 -34.06 -2.51
C ASP A 257 24.40 -32.90 -3.11
N PHE A 258 24.26 -31.69 -2.58
CA PHE A 258 24.92 -30.49 -3.11
C PHE A 258 26.44 -30.53 -2.86
N VAL A 259 27.19 -30.47 -3.96
CA VAL A 259 28.65 -30.34 -3.96
C VAL A 259 29.04 -29.11 -4.79
N PHE A 260 29.93 -28.30 -4.25
CA PHE A 260 30.43 -27.13 -4.96
C PHE A 260 31.26 -27.54 -6.21
N ASP A 261 30.91 -26.95 -7.37
CA ASP A 261 31.78 -27.00 -8.55
C ASP A 261 32.98 -26.08 -8.34
N VAL A 262 34.13 -26.66 -8.12
CA VAL A 262 35.42 -25.97 -7.97
C VAL A 262 36.25 -25.94 -9.25
N SER A 263 35.74 -26.49 -10.35
CA SER A 263 36.48 -26.63 -11.62
C SER A 263 36.74 -25.30 -12.30
N GLY A 264 37.98 -25.12 -12.79
CA GLY A 264 38.37 -23.93 -13.57
C GLY A 264 38.33 -22.61 -12.80
N ARG A 265 38.39 -22.65 -11.45
CA ARG A 265 38.34 -21.45 -10.61
C ARG A 265 39.71 -20.86 -10.35
N LYS A 266 39.78 -19.52 -10.40
CA LYS A 266 40.98 -18.77 -10.03
C LYS A 266 40.90 -18.36 -8.56
N LYS A 267 41.97 -18.61 -7.80
CA LYS A 267 42.09 -18.13 -6.43
C LYS A 267 42.52 -16.67 -6.42
N PHE A 268 41.76 -15.83 -5.69
CA PHE A 268 42.06 -14.42 -5.49
C PHE A 268 42.47 -14.22 -4.03
N ASN A 269 43.70 -13.70 -3.82
CA ASN A 269 44.31 -13.57 -2.48
C ASN A 269 44.33 -12.12 -1.97
N SER A 270 43.60 -11.20 -2.62
CA SER A 270 43.47 -9.82 -2.14
C SER A 270 42.64 -9.75 -0.85
N ASN A 271 42.73 -8.63 -0.15
CA ASN A 271 42.01 -8.42 1.10
C ASN A 271 40.51 -8.18 0.82
N PHE A 272 39.70 -9.24 0.80
CA PHE A 272 38.25 -9.16 0.65
C PHE A 272 37.58 -8.92 2.01
N ILE A 273 36.64 -7.96 2.02
CA ILE A 273 35.82 -7.63 3.19
C ILE A 273 34.35 -7.63 2.81
N THR A 274 33.46 -7.94 3.74
CA THR A 274 32.00 -7.70 3.65
C THR A 274 31.65 -6.54 4.57
N ILE A 275 30.59 -5.76 4.21
CA ILE A 275 30.08 -4.64 5.01
C ILE A 275 28.55 -4.77 5.03
N ASP A 276 27.99 -5.15 6.16
CA ASP A 276 26.58 -5.46 6.34
C ASP A 276 26.06 -4.98 7.71
N ASP A 277 24.78 -5.15 7.98
CA ASP A 277 24.24 -4.98 9.32
C ASP A 277 24.77 -6.06 10.27
N GLU A 278 24.85 -5.75 11.57
CA GLU A 278 25.43 -6.64 12.59
C GLU A 278 24.70 -7.99 12.66
N ASP A 279 23.41 -8.02 12.41
CA ASP A 279 22.51 -9.18 12.44
C ASP A 279 22.30 -9.84 11.06
N ALA A 280 22.92 -9.33 9.98
CA ALA A 280 22.78 -9.92 8.64
C ALA A 280 23.37 -11.34 8.63
N LEU A 281 22.60 -12.32 8.13
CA LEU A 281 23.01 -13.72 8.02
C LEU A 281 23.43 -14.10 6.60
N CYS A 282 22.82 -13.49 5.60
CA CYS A 282 23.10 -13.73 4.19
C CYS A 282 24.01 -12.62 3.65
N LEU A 283 25.27 -12.95 3.39
CA LEU A 283 26.28 -12.02 2.89
C LEU A 283 26.57 -12.38 1.43
N ASP A 284 25.95 -11.64 0.51
CA ASP A 284 26.01 -11.92 -0.92
C ASP A 284 27.24 -11.34 -1.61
N ASP A 285 27.83 -10.27 -1.07
CA ASP A 285 28.90 -9.52 -1.70
C ASP A 285 30.11 -9.26 -0.78
N ALA A 286 31.28 -9.22 -1.40
CA ALA A 286 32.51 -8.79 -0.77
C ALA A 286 33.32 -7.90 -1.75
N ILE A 287 34.05 -6.95 -1.23
CA ILE A 287 34.81 -5.96 -2.00
C ILE A 287 36.27 -5.98 -1.63
N SER A 288 37.12 -5.63 -2.61
CA SER A 288 38.57 -5.43 -2.42
C SER A 288 39.13 -4.44 -3.42
N LEU A 289 40.09 -3.64 -3.01
CA LEU A 289 40.79 -2.68 -3.87
C LEU A 289 42.28 -2.86 -3.72
N VAL A 290 42.96 -3.04 -4.83
CA VAL A 290 44.44 -3.21 -4.90
C VAL A 290 45.03 -2.05 -5.68
N LYS A 291 45.97 -1.32 -5.06
CA LYS A 291 46.72 -0.26 -5.70
C LYS A 291 47.89 -0.86 -6.48
N ASN A 292 48.01 -0.54 -7.76
CA ASN A 292 49.12 -0.94 -8.64
C ASN A 292 50.35 -0.03 -8.45
N LYS A 293 51.49 -0.48 -8.98
CA LYS A 293 52.76 0.27 -8.90
C LYS A 293 52.75 1.61 -9.64
N ASP A 294 51.93 1.72 -10.67
CA ASP A 294 51.73 2.97 -11.47
C ASP A 294 50.71 3.92 -10.83
N GLY A 295 50.18 3.59 -9.66
CA GLY A 295 49.19 4.38 -8.94
C GLY A 295 47.76 4.11 -9.35
N SER A 296 47.48 3.33 -10.38
CA SER A 296 46.15 2.87 -10.76
C SER A 296 45.61 1.85 -9.75
N PHE A 297 44.34 1.49 -9.89
CA PHE A 297 43.70 0.57 -8.98
C PHE A 297 43.00 -0.57 -9.73
N CYS A 298 43.06 -1.79 -9.15
CA CYS A 298 42.18 -2.90 -9.49
C CYS A 298 41.07 -2.99 -8.43
N TYR A 299 39.86 -2.75 -8.84
CA TYR A 299 38.67 -2.91 -7.96
C TYR A 299 38.01 -4.25 -8.23
N TYR A 300 37.71 -4.97 -7.16
CA TYR A 300 37.10 -6.29 -7.20
C TYR A 300 35.79 -6.25 -6.42
N VAL A 301 34.71 -6.67 -7.05
CA VAL A 301 33.44 -6.99 -6.41
C VAL A 301 33.19 -8.48 -6.58
N ALA A 302 33.13 -9.19 -5.48
CA ALA A 302 32.90 -10.63 -5.44
C ALA A 302 31.47 -10.91 -5.03
N ILE A 303 30.71 -11.62 -5.84
CA ILE A 303 29.33 -11.99 -5.56
C ILE A 303 29.26 -13.51 -5.36
N THR A 304 28.54 -13.98 -4.34
CA THR A 304 28.35 -15.41 -4.10
C THR A 304 27.87 -16.13 -5.35
N ASP A 305 28.39 -17.32 -5.61
CA ASP A 305 28.18 -18.06 -6.86
C ASP A 305 27.18 -19.19 -6.66
N ILE A 306 25.89 -18.88 -6.87
CA ILE A 306 24.77 -19.82 -6.74
C ILE A 306 24.88 -20.98 -7.72
N PRO A 307 25.17 -20.79 -9.04
CA PRO A 307 25.33 -21.91 -9.97
C PRO A 307 26.42 -22.92 -9.61
N SER A 308 27.40 -22.51 -8.78
CA SER A 308 28.43 -23.44 -8.32
C SER A 308 27.95 -24.50 -7.35
N LEU A 309 26.82 -24.27 -6.71
CA LEU A 309 26.21 -25.19 -5.72
C LEU A 309 24.88 -25.75 -6.22
N ILE A 310 24.03 -24.92 -6.79
CA ILE A 310 22.67 -25.25 -7.21
C ILE A 310 22.66 -25.46 -8.73
N PRO A 311 22.51 -26.68 -9.25
CA PRO A 311 22.45 -26.94 -10.68
C PRO A 311 21.20 -26.32 -11.33
N TYR A 312 21.36 -25.81 -12.56
CA TYR A 312 20.23 -25.40 -13.38
C TYR A 312 19.25 -26.55 -13.57
N GLY A 313 17.95 -26.30 -13.35
CA GLY A 313 16.89 -27.28 -13.49
C GLY A 313 16.68 -28.20 -12.28
N SER A 314 17.42 -27.99 -11.18
CA SER A 314 17.18 -28.70 -9.90
C SER A 314 15.85 -28.24 -9.26
N TYR A 315 15.34 -29.01 -8.30
CA TYR A 315 14.15 -28.59 -7.53
C TYR A 315 14.39 -27.29 -6.76
N THR A 316 15.58 -27.11 -6.21
CA THR A 316 16.00 -25.87 -5.51
C THR A 316 16.02 -24.68 -6.45
N PHE A 317 16.50 -24.86 -7.69
CA PHE A 317 16.45 -23.81 -8.71
C PHE A 317 15.01 -23.39 -9.04
N TYR A 318 14.11 -24.36 -9.29
CA TYR A 318 12.72 -24.06 -9.59
C TYR A 318 11.94 -23.51 -8.38
N ASP A 319 12.26 -23.94 -7.16
CA ASP A 319 11.65 -23.41 -5.94
C ASP A 319 12.03 -21.94 -5.74
N ALA A 320 13.29 -21.57 -6.00
CA ALA A 320 13.75 -20.19 -5.98
C ALA A 320 13.03 -19.34 -7.04
N LEU A 321 12.89 -19.84 -8.27
CA LEU A 321 12.12 -19.11 -9.30
C LEU A 321 10.66 -18.91 -8.89
N LYS A 322 10.02 -19.91 -8.26
CA LYS A 322 8.63 -19.81 -7.77
C LYS A 322 8.46 -18.75 -6.69
N LYS A 323 9.46 -18.55 -5.86
CA LYS A 323 9.45 -17.54 -4.80
C LYS A 323 9.83 -16.17 -5.32
N GLU A 324 10.67 -16.11 -6.36
CA GLU A 324 11.20 -14.90 -7.00
C GLU A 324 12.21 -14.15 -6.12
N GLU A 325 11.89 -13.86 -4.86
CA GLU A 325 12.80 -13.17 -3.92
C GLU A 325 12.53 -13.59 -2.46
N THR A 326 13.46 -13.24 -1.58
CA THR A 326 13.21 -13.24 -0.14
C THR A 326 12.17 -12.19 0.19
N ILE A 327 11.07 -12.57 0.83
CA ILE A 327 10.02 -11.66 1.24
C ILE A 327 10.30 -11.24 2.70
N TYR A 328 10.50 -9.93 2.90
CA TYR A 328 10.74 -9.34 4.21
C TYR A 328 9.41 -8.95 4.85
N LEU A 329 9.03 -9.64 5.91
CA LEU A 329 7.86 -9.34 6.70
C LEU A 329 8.28 -8.65 8.01
N CYS A 330 7.35 -7.99 8.67
CA CYS A 330 7.62 -7.22 9.88
C CYS A 330 8.08 -8.06 11.09
N ASP A 331 7.82 -9.38 11.09
CA ASP A 331 8.14 -10.32 12.17
C ASP A 331 9.09 -11.45 11.74
N LYS A 332 9.27 -11.67 10.44
CA LYS A 332 10.10 -12.76 9.90
C LYS A 332 10.44 -12.54 8.43
N ASN A 333 11.42 -13.29 7.94
CA ASN A 333 11.74 -13.37 6.53
C ASN A 333 11.27 -14.70 5.94
N ILE A 334 10.77 -14.68 4.72
CA ILE A 334 10.54 -15.87 3.91
C ILE A 334 11.68 -15.95 2.92
N ASN A 335 12.67 -16.77 3.24
CA ASN A 335 13.91 -16.86 2.48
C ASN A 335 13.69 -17.46 1.08
N LEU A 336 14.44 -16.98 0.09
CA LEU A 336 14.47 -17.51 -1.26
C LEU A 336 14.94 -18.96 -1.26
N TYR A 337 16.03 -19.24 -0.57
CA TYR A 337 16.61 -20.58 -0.38
C TYR A 337 16.47 -21.04 1.06
N HIS A 338 16.68 -22.34 1.28
CA HIS A 338 16.81 -22.88 2.63
C HIS A 338 17.95 -22.17 3.39
N GLU A 339 17.76 -21.95 4.68
CA GLU A 339 18.71 -21.20 5.52
C GLU A 339 20.14 -21.75 5.48
N SER A 340 20.32 -23.07 5.38
CA SER A 340 21.65 -23.68 5.24
C SER A 340 22.39 -23.23 3.96
N ILE A 341 21.67 -22.92 2.88
CA ILE A 341 22.24 -22.36 1.66
C ILE A 341 22.50 -20.87 1.86
N ALA A 342 21.45 -20.11 2.15
CA ALA A 342 21.51 -18.65 2.16
C ALA A 342 22.45 -18.11 3.27
N ASN A 343 22.38 -18.66 4.48
CA ASN A 343 23.08 -18.13 5.64
C ASN A 343 24.43 -18.81 5.91
N ASN A 344 24.73 -19.93 5.23
CA ASN A 344 25.96 -20.67 5.47
C ASN A 344 26.72 -21.01 4.18
N LEU A 345 26.20 -21.93 3.35
CA LEU A 345 26.95 -22.46 2.20
C LEU A 345 27.32 -21.33 1.22
N CYS A 346 26.39 -20.50 0.83
CA CYS A 346 26.59 -19.39 -0.10
C CYS A 346 26.96 -18.05 0.58
N SER A 347 26.71 -17.88 1.87
CA SER A 347 27.07 -16.66 2.60
C SER A 347 28.59 -16.48 2.69
N LEU A 348 29.10 -15.29 2.36
CA LEU A 348 30.51 -14.93 2.36
C LEU A 348 31.05 -14.69 3.78
N LEU A 349 30.96 -15.73 4.60
CA LEU A 349 31.40 -15.71 6.00
C LEU A 349 32.92 -15.56 6.11
N PRO A 350 33.45 -14.87 7.14
CA PRO A 350 34.88 -14.67 7.30
C PRO A 350 35.62 -16.00 7.55
N ASN A 351 36.91 -16.00 7.20
CA ASN A 351 37.82 -17.14 7.39
C ASN A 351 37.41 -18.46 6.72
N SER A 352 36.50 -18.42 5.75
CA SER A 352 36.10 -19.56 4.95
C SER A 352 36.34 -19.30 3.45
N SER A 353 36.80 -20.33 2.72
CA SER A 353 36.92 -20.25 1.27
C SER A 353 35.55 -20.35 0.63
N LYS A 354 35.19 -19.39 -0.24
CA LYS A 354 33.89 -19.32 -0.89
C LYS A 354 34.01 -19.20 -2.39
N ASN A 355 33.14 -19.88 -3.11
CA ASN A 355 32.98 -19.74 -4.55
C ASN A 355 32.24 -18.44 -4.85
N VAL A 356 32.80 -17.66 -5.78
CA VAL A 356 32.25 -16.35 -6.17
C VAL A 356 32.36 -16.13 -7.67
N ILE A 357 31.52 -15.25 -8.20
CA ILE A 357 31.77 -14.58 -9.47
C ILE A 357 32.46 -13.26 -9.14
N ILE A 358 33.66 -13.06 -9.69
CA ILE A 358 34.45 -11.84 -9.54
C ILE A 358 34.15 -10.92 -10.70
N TYR A 359 33.79 -9.69 -10.39
CA TYR A 359 33.74 -8.53 -11.30
C TYR A 359 34.96 -7.68 -11.00
N LYS A 360 35.92 -7.63 -11.92
CA LYS A 360 37.17 -6.90 -11.79
C LYS A 360 37.16 -5.72 -12.78
N VAL A 361 37.42 -4.52 -12.30
CA VAL A 361 37.54 -3.31 -13.12
C VAL A 361 38.80 -2.53 -12.75
N PHE A 362 39.32 -1.72 -13.70
CA PHE A 362 40.42 -0.83 -13.45
C PHE A 362 39.94 0.60 -13.27
N ALA A 363 40.56 1.30 -12.31
CA ALA A 363 40.43 2.73 -12.11
C ALA A 363 41.78 3.41 -12.25
N ASP A 364 41.78 4.61 -12.83
CA ASP A 364 42.98 5.45 -12.89
C ASP A 364 43.35 6.00 -11.49
N PRO A 365 44.52 6.68 -11.35
CA PRO A 365 44.91 7.28 -10.08
C PRO A 365 43.93 8.35 -9.55
N SER A 366 43.06 8.89 -10.39
CA SER A 366 41.98 9.84 -10.04
C SER A 366 40.63 9.16 -9.77
N PHE A 367 40.62 7.84 -9.62
CA PHE A 367 39.44 6.99 -9.37
C PHE A 367 38.38 7.01 -10.50
N ASN A 368 38.77 7.32 -11.75
CA ASN A 368 37.87 7.11 -12.88
C ASN A 368 37.91 5.64 -13.30
N ILE A 369 36.74 4.99 -13.29
CA ILE A 369 36.60 3.61 -13.77
C ILE A 369 36.68 3.57 -15.28
N ASN A 370 37.42 2.59 -15.83
CA ASN A 370 37.36 2.22 -17.23
C ASN A 370 36.31 1.10 -17.42
N PRO A 371 35.11 1.37 -17.97
CA PRO A 371 34.07 0.39 -18.17
C PRO A 371 34.48 -0.79 -19.06
N GLU A 372 35.30 -0.55 -20.07
CA GLU A 372 35.77 -1.58 -21.02
C GLU A 372 36.78 -2.57 -20.39
N SER A 373 37.28 -2.25 -19.20
CA SER A 373 38.19 -3.12 -18.45
C SER A 373 37.50 -4.20 -17.66
N LEU A 374 36.18 -4.32 -17.74
CA LEU A 374 35.43 -5.33 -16.97
C LEU A 374 35.86 -6.76 -17.36
N GLU A 375 36.37 -7.46 -16.39
CA GLU A 375 36.63 -8.91 -16.46
C GLU A 375 35.72 -9.66 -15.48
N MET A 376 35.13 -10.76 -15.92
CA MET A 376 34.34 -11.67 -15.07
C MET A 376 35.01 -13.02 -14.94
N HIS A 377 35.15 -13.53 -13.71
CA HIS A 377 35.84 -14.77 -13.44
C HIS A 377 35.08 -15.66 -12.45
N LYS A 378 35.14 -16.98 -12.65
CA LYS A 378 34.88 -17.92 -11.57
C LYS A 378 36.02 -17.84 -10.56
N GLY A 379 35.72 -17.40 -9.34
CA GLY A 379 36.71 -17.16 -8.31
C GLY A 379 36.52 -18.02 -7.07
N ILE A 380 37.61 -18.13 -6.31
CA ILE A 380 37.61 -18.55 -4.91
C ILE A 380 38.24 -17.42 -4.11
N ILE A 381 37.55 -16.95 -3.09
CA ILE A 381 38.06 -15.94 -2.16
C ILE A 381 38.00 -16.46 -0.72
N THR A 382 38.75 -15.79 0.15
CA THR A 382 38.56 -15.89 1.60
C THR A 382 38.31 -14.49 2.11
N VAL A 383 37.14 -14.27 2.73
CA VAL A 383 36.81 -12.98 3.36
C VAL A 383 37.65 -12.83 4.62
N ARG A 384 38.42 -11.76 4.69
CA ARG A 384 39.30 -11.49 5.83
C ARG A 384 38.54 -10.90 7.02
N ASN A 385 37.71 -9.89 6.76
CA ASN A 385 36.96 -9.19 7.79
C ASN A 385 35.49 -9.06 7.38
N ARG A 386 34.59 -9.36 8.29
CA ARG A 386 33.21 -8.94 8.25
C ARG A 386 33.09 -7.66 9.07
N LEU A 387 32.69 -6.57 8.44
CA LEU A 387 32.53 -5.27 9.07
C LEU A 387 31.05 -4.90 9.15
N SER A 388 30.65 -4.19 10.17
CA SER A 388 29.33 -3.57 10.24
C SER A 388 29.39 -2.15 9.65
N TYR A 389 28.25 -1.64 9.17
CA TYR A 389 28.11 -0.24 8.75
C TYR A 389 28.64 0.73 9.83
N LYS A 390 28.33 0.44 11.09
CA LYS A 390 28.78 1.25 12.23
C LYS A 390 30.30 1.27 12.39
N GLN A 391 30.96 0.10 12.29
CA GLN A 391 32.42 0.00 12.38
C GLN A 391 33.11 0.80 11.28
N VAL A 392 32.65 0.70 10.03
CA VAL A 392 33.21 1.46 8.90
C VAL A 392 32.99 2.96 9.06
N ASN A 393 31.80 3.38 9.49
CA ASN A 393 31.50 4.81 9.69
C ASN A 393 32.33 5.45 10.82
N LYS A 394 32.63 4.69 11.86
CA LYS A 394 33.43 5.15 13.00
C LYS A 394 34.91 4.83 12.87
N GLN A 395 35.32 4.07 11.84
CA GLN A 395 36.67 3.55 11.66
C GLN A 395 37.19 2.78 12.91
N GLU A 396 36.28 2.05 13.58
CA GLU A 396 36.59 1.31 14.80
C GLU A 396 37.12 -0.10 14.48
N ASN A 397 38.18 -0.51 15.18
CA ASN A 397 38.75 -1.87 15.10
C ASN A 397 39.19 -2.31 13.69
N LEU A 398 39.69 -1.40 12.89
CA LEU A 398 40.25 -1.67 11.57
C LEU A 398 41.77 -1.84 11.66
N ASP A 399 42.32 -2.89 11.01
CA ASP A 399 43.74 -2.96 10.78
C ASP A 399 44.17 -1.90 9.73
N VAL A 400 45.44 -1.53 9.73
CA VAL A 400 45.99 -0.45 8.90
C VAL A 400 45.78 -0.70 7.40
N GLU A 401 45.87 -1.95 6.95
CA GLU A 401 45.70 -2.33 5.55
C GLU A 401 44.22 -2.16 5.12
N THR A 402 43.30 -2.67 5.92
CA THR A 402 41.85 -2.54 5.71
C THR A 402 41.41 -1.09 5.77
N GLY A 403 41.90 -0.30 6.73
CA GLY A 403 41.60 1.13 6.83
C GLY A 403 41.99 1.91 5.57
N LYS A 404 43.23 1.75 5.09
CA LYS A 404 43.72 2.39 3.86
C LYS A 404 42.93 1.93 2.62
N MET A 405 42.56 0.66 2.55
CA MET A 405 41.76 0.13 1.46
C MET A 405 40.37 0.80 1.44
N LEU A 406 39.72 0.90 2.60
CA LEU A 406 38.41 1.54 2.75
C LEU A 406 38.44 3.04 2.40
N GLU A 407 39.48 3.76 2.78
CA GLU A 407 39.66 5.16 2.38
C GLU A 407 39.66 5.32 0.86
N ASN A 408 40.42 4.48 0.14
CA ASN A 408 40.48 4.51 -1.32
C ASN A 408 39.13 4.09 -1.96
N ILE A 409 38.45 3.08 -1.40
CA ILE A 409 37.11 2.66 -1.85
C ILE A 409 36.10 3.79 -1.62
N ALA A 410 36.16 4.50 -0.50
CA ALA A 410 35.31 5.65 -0.23
C ALA A 410 35.49 6.77 -1.25
N LEU A 411 36.74 7.07 -1.61
CA LEU A 411 37.04 8.05 -2.68
C LEU A 411 36.49 7.60 -4.04
N LEU A 412 36.69 6.33 -4.41
CA LEU A 412 36.11 5.73 -5.61
C LEU A 412 34.59 5.85 -5.63
N SER A 413 33.94 5.48 -4.52
CA SER A 413 32.48 5.53 -4.38
C SER A 413 31.94 6.97 -4.45
N TYR A 414 32.64 7.91 -3.82
CA TYR A 414 32.31 9.33 -3.93
C TYR A 414 32.41 9.82 -5.39
N LYS A 415 33.45 9.41 -6.12
CA LYS A 415 33.63 9.76 -7.54
C LYS A 415 32.47 9.20 -8.38
N LEU A 416 32.15 7.93 -8.25
CA LEU A 416 31.02 7.28 -8.93
C LEU A 416 29.70 8.01 -8.65
N ARG A 417 29.46 8.36 -7.39
CA ARG A 417 28.25 9.09 -6.98
C ARG A 417 28.18 10.48 -7.60
N SER A 418 29.30 11.22 -7.63
CA SER A 418 29.35 12.58 -8.16
C SER A 418 29.13 12.64 -9.69
N GLN A 419 29.46 11.58 -10.41
CA GLN A 419 29.27 11.48 -11.85
C GLN A 419 27.80 11.24 -12.24
N ASN A 420 26.94 10.80 -11.31
CA ASN A 420 25.53 10.52 -11.59
C ASN A 420 24.59 11.34 -10.69
N LYS A 421 24.49 12.64 -10.96
CA LYS A 421 23.67 13.60 -10.17
C LYS A 421 22.18 13.30 -10.17
N ALA A 422 21.64 12.65 -11.19
CA ALA A 422 20.22 12.31 -11.28
C ALA A 422 19.79 11.27 -10.23
N LYS A 423 20.72 10.49 -9.69
CA LYS A 423 20.46 9.55 -8.58
C LYS A 423 19.94 10.25 -7.31
N GLU A 424 20.35 11.48 -7.04
CA GLU A 424 19.90 12.18 -5.83
C GLU A 424 18.42 12.52 -5.86
N MET A 425 17.89 12.86 -7.03
CA MET A 425 16.47 13.13 -7.22
C MET A 425 15.63 11.87 -7.07
N TYR A 426 16.05 10.78 -7.71
CA TYR A 426 15.33 9.51 -7.61
C TYR A 426 15.25 9.02 -6.17
N ARG A 427 16.34 9.10 -5.42
CA ARG A 427 16.39 8.79 -3.99
C ARG A 427 15.43 9.64 -3.18
N PHE A 428 15.32 10.92 -3.49
CA PHE A 428 14.39 11.81 -2.81
C PHE A 428 12.92 11.39 -3.05
N ILE A 429 12.58 11.08 -4.30
CA ILE A 429 11.23 10.60 -4.68
C ILE A 429 10.93 9.25 -4.02
N GLU A 430 11.84 8.29 -4.14
CA GLU A 430 11.69 6.94 -3.57
C GLU A 430 11.59 6.96 -2.04
N ASN A 431 12.39 7.77 -1.38
CA ASN A 431 12.33 7.94 0.08
C ASN A 431 11.00 8.54 0.53
N THR A 432 10.40 9.41 -0.25
CA THR A 432 9.13 10.05 0.09
C THR A 432 7.95 9.13 -0.20
N ILE A 433 8.01 8.33 -1.26
CA ILE A 433 7.03 7.29 -1.54
C ILE A 433 7.09 6.19 -0.46
N ASN A 434 8.30 5.80 -0.04
CA ASN A 434 8.52 4.73 0.95
C ASN A 434 8.40 5.21 2.41
N SER A 435 8.47 6.52 2.69
CA SER A 435 8.28 7.05 4.06
C SER A 435 6.89 6.81 4.63
N ASN A 436 5.91 6.51 3.78
CA ASN A 436 4.60 6.01 4.21
C ASN A 436 4.57 4.48 4.45
N ALA A 437 5.61 3.74 4.05
CA ALA A 437 5.80 2.34 4.37
C ALA A 437 6.71 2.26 5.61
N ILE A 438 6.11 2.14 6.77
CA ILE A 438 6.72 2.21 8.11
C ILE A 438 7.90 1.22 8.34
N TRP A 439 8.27 0.38 7.36
CA TRP A 439 9.11 -0.80 7.58
C TRP A 439 10.31 -0.99 6.64
N HIS A 440 10.53 -0.13 5.67
CA HIS A 440 11.76 -0.20 4.89
C HIS A 440 12.70 0.93 5.30
N HIS A 441 13.62 0.64 6.21
CA HIS A 441 14.89 1.34 6.30
C HIS A 441 15.60 1.11 4.97
N SER A 442 15.31 1.94 3.97
CA SER A 442 15.99 1.82 2.70
C SER A 442 17.45 2.24 2.91
N MET A 443 18.39 1.40 2.53
CA MET A 443 19.83 1.73 2.50
C MET A 443 20.11 3.03 1.72
N TYR A 444 19.14 3.51 0.96
CA TYR A 444 19.22 4.71 0.12
C TYR A 444 19.10 6.04 0.89
N THR A 445 18.64 6.04 2.14
CA THR A 445 18.56 7.26 2.97
C THR A 445 19.82 7.53 3.76
N ASP A 446 20.64 6.50 3.99
CA ASP A 446 21.86 6.64 4.77
C ASP A 446 22.93 7.33 3.92
N LYS A 447 23.32 8.55 4.32
CA LYS A 447 24.43 9.32 3.73
C LYS A 447 25.77 8.89 4.29
N SER A 448 25.84 7.81 5.06
CA SER A 448 27.07 7.34 5.66
C SER A 448 28.09 6.86 4.62
N ILE A 449 29.35 6.86 5.01
CA ILE A 449 30.45 6.40 4.14
C ILE A 449 30.25 4.93 3.77
N SER A 450 29.89 4.10 4.74
CA SER A 450 29.70 2.67 4.54
C SER A 450 28.57 2.34 3.58
N ALA A 451 27.40 2.97 3.74
CA ALA A 451 26.27 2.78 2.84
C ALA A 451 26.60 3.25 1.41
N ASN A 452 27.36 4.36 1.28
CA ASN A 452 27.80 4.84 -0.03
C ASN A 452 28.75 3.85 -0.70
N ILE A 453 29.71 3.27 0.02
CA ILE A 453 30.63 2.26 -0.49
C ILE A 453 29.86 1.07 -1.09
N ILE A 454 29.00 0.44 -0.32
CA ILE A 454 28.26 -0.75 -0.78
C ILE A 454 27.32 -0.41 -1.92
N GLN A 455 26.56 0.67 -1.79
CA GLN A 455 25.61 1.09 -2.81
C GLN A 455 26.28 1.34 -4.17
N GLU A 456 27.35 2.12 -4.20
CA GLU A 456 28.03 2.45 -5.46
C GLU A 456 28.73 1.22 -6.05
N SER A 457 29.24 0.30 -5.20
CA SER A 457 29.82 -0.97 -5.63
C SER A 457 28.78 -1.87 -6.33
N MET A 458 27.58 -1.99 -5.73
CA MET A 458 26.50 -2.78 -6.31
C MET A 458 25.95 -2.15 -7.58
N LEU A 459 25.78 -0.83 -7.59
CA LEU A 459 25.32 -0.10 -8.78
C LEU A 459 26.32 -0.22 -9.94
N LEU A 460 27.62 -0.19 -9.65
CA LEU A 460 28.66 -0.39 -10.65
C LEU A 460 28.54 -1.74 -11.36
N VAL A 461 28.42 -2.83 -10.59
CA VAL A 461 28.27 -4.18 -11.15
C VAL A 461 26.94 -4.31 -11.89
N ASN A 462 25.84 -3.81 -11.31
CA ASN A 462 24.50 -3.87 -11.90
C ASN A 462 24.37 -3.05 -13.20
N HIS A 463 25.30 -2.11 -13.45
CA HIS A 463 25.42 -1.39 -14.71
C HIS A 463 26.37 -2.08 -15.68
N LEU A 464 27.59 -2.40 -15.23
CA LEU A 464 28.64 -2.89 -16.14
C LEU A 464 28.40 -4.33 -16.61
N ALA A 465 27.88 -5.22 -15.77
CA ALA A 465 27.61 -6.59 -16.18
C ALA A 465 26.59 -6.67 -17.33
N PRO A 466 25.35 -6.14 -17.21
CA PRO A 466 24.41 -6.18 -18.33
C PRO A 466 24.90 -5.42 -19.56
N LYS A 467 25.66 -4.33 -19.39
CA LYS A 467 26.29 -3.62 -20.50
C LYS A 467 27.29 -4.50 -21.25
N TYR A 468 28.13 -5.25 -20.55
CA TYR A 468 29.07 -6.21 -21.15
C TYR A 468 28.36 -7.23 -22.04
N PHE A 469 27.20 -7.77 -21.60
CA PHE A 469 26.40 -8.71 -22.37
C PHE A 469 25.73 -8.04 -23.57
N LEU A 470 25.15 -6.85 -23.38
CA LEU A 470 24.49 -6.08 -24.43
C LEU A 470 25.46 -5.75 -25.59
N ASP A 471 26.63 -5.21 -25.26
CA ASP A 471 27.63 -4.78 -26.26
C ASP A 471 28.18 -5.95 -27.09
N ARG A 472 28.00 -7.20 -26.60
CA ARG A 472 28.44 -8.44 -27.29
C ARG A 472 27.29 -9.26 -27.89
N GLY A 473 26.06 -8.72 -27.88
CA GLY A 473 24.87 -9.43 -28.38
C GLY A 473 24.57 -10.73 -27.61
N LEU A 474 24.96 -10.79 -26.35
CA LEU A 474 24.68 -11.93 -25.46
C LEU A 474 23.39 -11.71 -24.70
N ILE A 475 22.74 -12.81 -24.32
CA ILE A 475 21.45 -12.78 -23.59
C ILE A 475 21.69 -12.42 -22.13
N TYR A 476 20.92 -11.46 -21.64
CA TYR A 476 20.87 -11.06 -20.24
C TYR A 476 19.48 -10.55 -19.87
N THR A 477 19.16 -10.44 -18.58
CA THR A 477 17.96 -9.73 -18.15
C THR A 477 18.27 -8.27 -17.88
N TYR A 478 17.34 -7.38 -18.15
CA TYR A 478 17.46 -5.94 -17.89
C TYR A 478 16.38 -5.50 -16.91
N ARG A 479 16.73 -4.62 -15.98
CA ARG A 479 15.79 -3.97 -15.06
C ARG A 479 15.49 -2.59 -15.61
N ASN A 480 14.38 -2.47 -16.30
CA ASN A 480 13.95 -1.24 -16.95
C ASN A 480 13.10 -0.40 -16.02
N HIS A 481 13.22 0.91 -16.13
CA HIS A 481 12.35 1.86 -15.46
C HIS A 481 12.18 3.10 -16.33
N LYS A 482 10.91 3.44 -16.62
CA LYS A 482 10.55 4.63 -17.39
C LYS A 482 9.75 5.59 -16.53
N PHE A 483 9.99 6.87 -16.68
CA PHE A 483 9.06 7.88 -16.21
C PHE A 483 7.84 7.92 -17.15
N PRO A 484 6.67 8.34 -16.64
CA PRO A 484 5.53 8.59 -17.51
C PRO A 484 5.91 9.60 -18.59
N THR A 485 5.42 9.37 -19.81
CA THR A 485 5.66 10.29 -20.95
C THR A 485 4.86 11.57 -20.83
N ASP A 486 4.07 11.75 -19.79
CA ASP A 486 3.27 12.93 -19.55
C ASP A 486 4.16 14.13 -19.16
N ASN A 487 4.16 15.15 -20.01
CA ASN A 487 4.92 16.38 -19.81
C ASN A 487 4.56 17.09 -18.49
N ILE A 488 3.36 16.89 -17.95
CA ILE A 488 2.90 17.47 -16.69
C ILE A 488 3.72 16.90 -15.53
N VAL A 489 3.91 15.56 -15.50
CA VAL A 489 4.68 14.90 -14.42
C VAL A 489 6.16 15.33 -14.48
N ASN A 490 6.74 15.41 -15.67
CA ASN A 490 8.12 15.84 -15.84
C ASN A 490 8.31 17.32 -15.44
N SER A 491 7.38 18.21 -15.80
CA SER A 491 7.43 19.61 -15.40
C SER A 491 7.29 19.81 -13.89
N GLU A 492 6.50 18.99 -13.21
CA GLU A 492 6.37 19.04 -11.76
C GLU A 492 7.57 18.42 -11.03
N VAL A 493 8.22 17.40 -11.59
CA VAL A 493 9.50 16.89 -11.10
C VAL A 493 10.58 17.98 -11.21
N ASP A 494 10.69 18.65 -12.36
CA ASP A 494 11.61 19.78 -12.56
C ASP A 494 11.30 20.95 -11.63
N ARG A 495 10.03 21.21 -11.39
CA ARG A 495 9.58 22.20 -10.40
C ARG A 495 10.05 21.83 -9.00
N LEU A 496 9.85 20.59 -8.53
CA LEU A 496 10.35 20.11 -7.23
C LEU A 496 11.87 20.27 -7.10
N LEU A 497 12.63 19.98 -8.14
CA LEU A 497 14.09 20.15 -8.14
C LEU A 497 14.52 21.61 -8.00
N ASN A 498 13.75 22.52 -8.58
CA ASN A 498 14.02 23.97 -8.50
C ASN A 498 13.49 24.59 -7.20
N LEU A 499 12.59 23.89 -6.49
CA LEU A 499 11.90 24.36 -5.29
C LEU A 499 12.74 24.25 -4.00
N SER A 500 13.85 23.52 -4.01
CA SER A 500 14.83 23.57 -2.91
C SER A 500 15.35 25.00 -2.63
N LYS A 501 14.94 25.97 -3.45
CA LYS A 501 15.33 27.38 -3.41
C LYS A 501 14.19 28.35 -3.05
N THR A 502 12.95 27.89 -2.84
CA THR A 502 11.78 28.76 -2.56
C THR A 502 10.88 28.17 -1.48
N ASN A 503 10.23 29.04 -0.67
CA ASN A 503 9.29 28.65 0.38
C ASN A 503 7.99 28.10 -0.21
N ILE A 504 7.77 26.78 -0.13
CA ILE A 504 6.54 26.10 -0.54
C ILE A 504 5.85 25.52 0.68
N SER A 505 4.53 25.56 0.65
CA SER A 505 3.71 24.98 1.71
C SER A 505 3.77 23.43 1.70
N GLU A 506 3.72 22.81 2.89
CA GLU A 506 3.64 21.34 3.02
C GLU A 506 2.49 20.73 2.19
N ASN A 507 1.39 21.45 2.02
CA ASN A 507 0.24 20.96 1.25
C ASN A 507 0.52 20.91 -0.27
N GLU A 508 1.29 21.85 -0.80
CA GLU A 508 1.71 21.83 -2.20
C GLU A 508 2.71 20.70 -2.44
N ILE A 509 3.66 20.51 -1.54
CA ILE A 509 4.58 19.37 -1.57
C ILE A 509 3.80 18.06 -1.60
N LYS A 510 2.81 17.87 -0.71
CA LYS A 510 1.96 16.67 -0.69
C LYS A 510 1.19 16.44 -1.99
N LYS A 511 0.64 17.50 -2.61
CA LYS A 511 -0.07 17.40 -3.90
C LYS A 511 0.84 16.92 -5.02
N ILE A 512 2.03 17.50 -5.13
CA ILE A 512 3.03 17.14 -6.13
C ILE A 512 3.50 15.68 -5.92
N PHE A 513 3.73 15.27 -4.67
CA PHE A 513 4.09 13.90 -4.35
C PHE A 513 3.00 12.89 -4.71
N ASN A 514 1.74 13.18 -4.40
CA ASN A 514 0.64 12.30 -4.76
C ASN A 514 0.55 12.13 -6.28
N MET A 515 0.70 13.21 -7.03
CA MET A 515 0.68 13.18 -8.48
C MET A 515 1.84 12.36 -9.06
N ILE A 516 3.07 12.51 -8.54
CA ILE A 516 4.22 11.70 -8.95
C ILE A 516 3.99 10.23 -8.60
N ARG A 517 3.54 9.93 -7.38
CA ARG A 517 3.26 8.57 -6.93
C ARG A 517 2.21 7.88 -7.79
N ASP A 518 1.11 8.57 -8.11
CA ASP A 518 -0.01 8.00 -8.84
C ASP A 518 0.33 7.74 -10.33
N ASN A 519 1.35 8.43 -10.83
CA ASN A 519 1.88 8.26 -12.19
C ASN A 519 3.22 7.52 -12.24
N TYR A 520 3.76 7.09 -11.09
CA TYR A 520 5.05 6.41 -11.02
C TYR A 520 4.93 4.98 -11.54
N LEU A 521 5.68 4.65 -12.57
CA LEU A 521 5.72 3.31 -13.13
C LEU A 521 6.72 2.46 -12.35
N ASN A 522 6.29 1.27 -11.94
CA ASN A 522 7.20 0.31 -11.29
C ASN A 522 8.24 -0.19 -12.29
N ALA A 523 9.49 -0.32 -11.84
CA ALA A 523 10.52 -0.97 -12.61
C ALA A 523 10.14 -2.44 -12.89
N TYR A 524 10.56 -2.98 -14.05
CA TYR A 524 10.24 -4.33 -14.49
C TYR A 524 11.44 -5.01 -15.17
N TYR A 525 11.46 -6.34 -15.18
CA TYR A 525 12.46 -7.10 -15.88
C TYR A 525 12.05 -7.35 -17.35
N SER A 526 13.03 -7.35 -18.25
CA SER A 526 12.84 -7.62 -19.67
C SER A 526 14.12 -8.23 -20.28
N ILE A 527 13.98 -8.88 -21.43
CA ILE A 527 15.12 -9.27 -22.28
C ILE A 527 15.58 -8.12 -23.18
N ILE A 528 14.77 -7.06 -23.28
CA ILE A 528 15.09 -5.87 -24.07
C ILE A 528 15.53 -4.76 -23.11
N ASN A 529 16.67 -4.16 -23.40
CA ASN A 529 17.14 -2.99 -22.65
C ASN A 529 16.39 -1.74 -23.08
N GLU A 530 15.78 -1.05 -22.12
CA GLU A 530 15.12 0.25 -22.31
C GLU A 530 15.66 1.32 -21.34
N GLY A 531 16.71 0.97 -20.60
CA GLY A 531 17.33 1.81 -19.59
C GLY A 531 16.56 1.89 -18.27
N HIS A 532 17.21 2.48 -17.28
CA HIS A 532 16.65 2.71 -15.96
C HIS A 532 16.66 4.19 -15.62
N GLN A 533 15.64 4.94 -16.06
CA GLN A 533 15.57 6.39 -15.93
C GLN A 533 15.73 6.87 -14.48
N GLY A 534 15.08 6.20 -13.53
CA GLY A 534 15.16 6.56 -12.12
C GLY A 534 16.57 6.47 -11.53
N LEU A 535 17.44 5.59 -12.02
CA LEU A 535 18.84 5.51 -11.62
C LEU A 535 19.78 6.22 -12.61
N ASN A 536 19.24 6.78 -13.69
CA ASN A 536 20.00 7.43 -14.76
C ASN A 536 21.09 6.52 -15.34
N TYR A 537 20.71 5.27 -15.65
CA TYR A 537 21.56 4.33 -16.39
C TYR A 537 20.93 3.97 -17.73
N ASP A 538 21.74 3.97 -18.77
CA ASP A 538 21.39 3.52 -20.13
C ASP A 538 21.17 2.00 -20.17
N VAL A 539 21.90 1.25 -19.34
CA VAL A 539 21.77 -0.20 -19.15
C VAL A 539 21.82 -0.51 -17.66
N TYR A 540 20.87 -1.29 -17.19
CA TYR A 540 20.84 -1.70 -15.79
C TYR A 540 20.19 -3.07 -15.61
N SER A 541 20.70 -3.86 -14.68
CA SER A 541 20.11 -5.11 -14.21
C SER A 541 20.44 -5.37 -12.75
N HIS A 542 19.91 -6.43 -12.20
CA HIS A 542 20.27 -6.93 -10.89
C HIS A 542 21.21 -8.13 -11.05
N SER A 543 22.39 -8.09 -10.42
CA SER A 543 23.44 -9.11 -10.52
C SER A 543 24.16 -9.36 -9.20
N THR A 544 23.81 -8.66 -8.13
CA THR A 544 24.63 -8.56 -6.91
C THR A 544 24.01 -9.17 -5.65
N SER A 545 22.81 -9.78 -5.76
CA SER A 545 22.14 -10.38 -4.60
C SER A 545 21.48 -11.71 -4.95
N PRO A 546 22.20 -12.70 -5.45
CA PRO A 546 21.63 -13.97 -5.92
C PRO A 546 21.12 -14.84 -4.76
N GLY A 547 21.57 -14.64 -3.52
CA GLY A 547 21.06 -15.35 -2.34
C GLY A 547 19.63 -14.94 -1.95
N ARG A 548 19.15 -13.80 -2.42
CA ARG A 548 17.84 -13.26 -2.08
C ARG A 548 16.96 -12.81 -3.25
N ARG A 549 17.46 -12.83 -4.49
CA ARG A 549 16.69 -12.56 -5.72
C ARG A 549 16.97 -13.60 -6.79
N ALA A 550 15.94 -14.28 -7.24
CA ALA A 550 16.08 -15.33 -8.26
C ALA A 550 16.59 -14.79 -9.60
N CYS A 551 16.25 -13.53 -9.96
CA CYS A 551 16.74 -12.90 -11.17
C CYS A 551 18.28 -12.78 -11.20
N ASP A 552 18.90 -12.40 -10.07
CA ASP A 552 20.35 -12.29 -9.95
C ASP A 552 21.02 -13.66 -10.11
N GLY A 553 20.45 -14.70 -9.46
CA GLY A 553 20.89 -16.08 -9.63
C GLY A 553 20.73 -16.56 -11.08
N PHE A 554 19.63 -16.23 -11.73
CA PHE A 554 19.39 -16.57 -13.13
C PHE A 554 20.39 -15.88 -14.08
N ASN A 555 20.74 -14.62 -13.83
CA ASN A 555 21.79 -13.91 -14.56
C ASN A 555 23.17 -14.56 -14.39
N GLN A 556 23.44 -15.17 -13.24
CA GLN A 556 24.64 -15.98 -13.07
C GLN A 556 24.62 -17.25 -13.94
N TYR A 557 23.48 -17.95 -14.08
CA TYR A 557 23.36 -19.07 -15.03
C TYR A 557 23.59 -18.63 -16.47
N LEU A 558 23.04 -17.49 -16.88
CA LEU A 558 23.30 -16.91 -18.20
C LEU A 558 24.78 -16.60 -18.40
N THR A 559 25.46 -16.10 -17.37
CA THR A 559 26.91 -15.85 -17.38
C THR A 559 27.69 -17.17 -17.55
N TYR A 560 27.31 -18.21 -16.81
CA TYR A 560 27.93 -19.53 -16.95
C TYR A 560 27.77 -20.09 -18.36
N GLU A 561 26.56 -20.07 -18.90
CA GLU A 561 26.26 -20.66 -20.20
C GLU A 561 26.94 -19.94 -21.37
N GLN A 562 27.21 -18.66 -21.23
CA GLN A 562 27.70 -17.83 -22.34
C GLN A 562 29.19 -17.44 -22.22
N LEU A 563 29.74 -17.38 -21.00
CA LEU A 563 31.13 -16.97 -20.80
C LEU A 563 32.03 -18.09 -20.27
N PHE A 564 31.52 -18.99 -19.42
CA PHE A 564 32.36 -19.96 -18.72
C PHE A 564 32.31 -21.37 -19.31
N LYS A 565 31.30 -21.71 -20.10
CA LYS A 565 31.13 -23.02 -20.73
C LYS A 565 31.54 -23.06 -22.23
N GLY A 566 32.16 -22.02 -22.72
CA GLY A 566 32.64 -21.93 -24.11
C GLY A 566 31.67 -21.24 -25.07
N THR A 567 31.92 -21.36 -26.38
CA THR A 567 31.15 -20.66 -27.42
C THR A 567 29.69 -21.11 -27.49
N VAL A 568 28.79 -20.15 -27.60
CA VAL A 568 27.35 -20.39 -27.74
C VAL A 568 27.02 -20.61 -29.21
N SER A 569 26.42 -21.75 -29.56
CA SER A 569 25.87 -21.98 -30.89
C SER A 569 24.55 -21.19 -31.09
N ASP A 570 24.18 -20.91 -32.36
CA ASP A 570 22.94 -20.19 -32.66
C ASP A 570 21.70 -20.88 -32.08
N LYS A 571 21.66 -22.22 -32.11
CA LYS A 571 20.57 -22.99 -31.49
C LYS A 571 20.52 -22.76 -29.97
N LYS A 572 21.65 -22.74 -29.31
CA LYS A 572 21.75 -22.49 -27.86
C LYS A 572 21.37 -21.06 -27.53
N HIS A 573 21.78 -20.09 -28.35
CA HIS A 573 21.40 -18.70 -28.20
C HIS A 573 19.88 -18.53 -28.25
N TYR A 574 19.22 -19.11 -29.26
CA TYR A 574 17.77 -19.07 -29.38
C TYR A 574 17.04 -19.69 -28.17
N ILE A 575 17.55 -20.82 -27.66
CA ILE A 575 16.98 -21.47 -26.47
C ILE A 575 17.14 -20.57 -25.23
N LEU A 576 18.31 -19.97 -25.05
CA LEU A 576 18.55 -19.05 -23.92
C LEU A 576 17.65 -17.83 -24.00
N GLU A 577 17.47 -17.25 -25.18
CA GLU A 577 16.58 -16.11 -25.39
C GLU A 577 15.13 -16.44 -25.03
N ALA A 578 14.59 -17.55 -25.58
CA ALA A 578 13.22 -17.99 -25.31
C ALA A 578 13.02 -18.29 -23.81
N THR A 579 13.94 -19.02 -23.19
CA THR A 579 13.87 -19.34 -21.75
C THR A 579 13.95 -18.06 -20.90
N THR A 580 14.83 -17.12 -21.25
CA THR A 580 14.96 -15.86 -20.50
C THR A 580 13.68 -15.03 -20.57
N LYS A 581 13.03 -15.00 -21.73
CA LYS A 581 11.75 -14.32 -21.90
C LYS A 581 10.68 -14.90 -20.97
N GLU A 582 10.52 -16.22 -20.93
CA GLU A 582 9.56 -16.88 -20.03
C GLU A 582 9.88 -16.60 -18.55
N VAL A 583 11.16 -16.64 -18.18
CA VAL A 583 11.61 -16.39 -16.80
C VAL A 583 11.31 -14.95 -16.39
N VAL A 584 11.60 -13.94 -17.21
CA VAL A 584 11.34 -12.54 -16.84
C VAL A 584 9.85 -12.22 -16.75
N GLU A 585 9.02 -12.81 -17.63
CA GLU A 585 7.56 -12.68 -17.55
C GLU A 585 7.04 -13.27 -16.23
N TYR A 586 7.54 -14.46 -15.86
CA TYR A 586 7.18 -15.12 -14.62
C TYR A 586 7.61 -14.32 -13.39
N ILE A 587 8.85 -13.85 -13.33
CA ILE A 587 9.42 -13.06 -12.23
C ILE A 587 8.62 -11.75 -12.04
N ASN A 588 8.31 -11.03 -13.12
CA ASN A 588 7.51 -9.80 -13.04
C ASN A 588 6.12 -10.01 -12.44
N ARG A 589 5.48 -11.13 -12.77
CA ARG A 589 4.19 -11.49 -12.18
C ARG A 589 4.35 -11.81 -10.71
N LYS A 590 5.33 -12.66 -10.37
CA LYS A 590 5.59 -13.07 -8.98
C LYS A 590 5.97 -11.90 -8.08
N LYS A 591 6.77 -10.97 -8.56
CA LYS A 591 7.09 -9.75 -7.83
C LYS A 591 5.85 -8.99 -7.39
N LYS A 592 4.88 -8.79 -8.30
CA LYS A 592 3.61 -8.13 -7.98
C LYS A 592 2.77 -8.90 -6.96
N GLU A 593 2.77 -10.23 -7.02
CA GLU A 593 2.08 -11.10 -6.08
C GLU A 593 2.74 -11.02 -4.70
N ASN A 594 4.07 -11.10 -4.62
CA ASN A 594 4.86 -10.99 -3.40
C ASN A 594 4.68 -9.62 -2.72
N ASP A 595 4.73 -8.52 -3.48
CA ASP A 595 4.55 -7.16 -2.94
C ASP A 595 3.16 -6.98 -2.30
N LYS A 596 2.11 -7.49 -2.96
CA LYS A 596 0.75 -7.47 -2.42
C LYS A 596 0.61 -8.32 -1.16
N PHE A 597 1.19 -9.53 -1.19
CA PHE A 597 1.20 -10.44 -0.03
C PHE A 597 1.90 -9.78 1.17
N ALA A 598 3.12 -9.27 0.97
CA ALA A 598 3.90 -8.62 2.02
C ALA A 598 3.19 -7.39 2.59
N SER A 599 2.61 -6.57 1.72
CA SER A 599 1.86 -5.37 2.12
C SER A 599 0.66 -5.72 3.00
N GLU A 600 -0.18 -6.68 2.57
CA GLU A 600 -1.35 -7.09 3.37
C GLU A 600 -0.93 -7.81 4.66
N TYR A 601 0.07 -8.68 4.60
CA TYR A 601 0.60 -9.36 5.78
C TYR A 601 1.10 -8.35 6.84
N ASN A 602 1.97 -7.44 6.44
CA ASN A 602 2.56 -6.43 7.34
C ASN A 602 1.48 -5.50 7.92
N TYR A 603 0.50 -5.13 7.10
CA TYR A 603 -0.66 -4.34 7.54
C TYR A 603 -1.45 -5.08 8.63
N LEU A 604 -1.84 -6.34 8.39
CA LEU A 604 -2.60 -7.16 9.34
C LEU A 604 -1.80 -7.44 10.62
N HIS A 605 -0.50 -7.74 10.50
CA HIS A 605 0.37 -8.00 11.64
C HIS A 605 0.58 -6.74 12.49
N GLY A 606 0.83 -5.60 11.87
CA GLY A 606 0.92 -4.32 12.55
C GLY A 606 -0.31 -4.01 13.37
N LYS A 607 -1.50 -4.29 12.84
CA LYS A 607 -2.77 -4.17 13.56
C LYS A 607 -2.89 -5.10 14.76
N GLN A 608 -2.47 -6.36 14.63
CA GLN A 608 -2.46 -7.30 15.76
C GLN A 608 -1.54 -6.84 16.90
N LEU A 609 -0.38 -6.25 16.59
CA LEU A 609 0.56 -5.73 17.59
C LEU A 609 0.00 -4.51 18.35
N ILE A 610 -0.68 -3.60 17.65
CA ILE A 610 -1.31 -2.42 18.27
C ILE A 610 -2.42 -2.85 19.25
N ARG A 611 -3.11 -3.95 18.98
CA ARG A 611 -4.20 -4.48 19.82
C ARG A 611 -3.73 -5.26 21.04
N LYS A 612 -2.55 -5.90 20.94
CA LYS A 612 -1.96 -6.65 22.07
C LYS A 612 -1.29 -5.75 23.11
N LYS A 613 -0.93 -4.51 22.75
CA LYS A 613 -0.44 -3.47 23.64
C LYS A 613 -1.57 -2.62 24.21
#